data_2cd74125caa00cc752d24ffec115b077
#
_entry.id   2cd74125caa00cc752d24ffec115b077
#
_cell.length_a   1.000
_cell.length_b   1.000
_cell.length_c   1.000
_cell.angle_alpha   90.00
_cell.angle_beta   90.00
_cell.angle_gamma   90.00
#
_symmetry.space_group_name_H-M   'P 1'
#
loop_
_entity.id
_entity.type
_entity.pdbx_description
1 polymer ?
#
loop_
_entity_poly.entity_id
_entity_poly.type
_entity_poly.pdbx_seq_one_letter_code
_entity_poly.pdbx_strand_id
1 'polypeptide(L)'
;ITLKSDPTDTLSFDLKLELEEKSVMEILELPEKIASAKGIQLIVCIDEFQQLALLPGYKSMEGKMRSVWQQQQRVAYCFYGSKRHMMMDIFNNSSNPFYRFGQVLFLQKIKKEEWVPFIVNAFHRTEKEISEEQAGRLCDIVKCHSWYLQQLCYFIWSGTSGQVTDETI
;
A
#
# COMPACT_ATOMS: atom_id res chain seq x y z
N ILE A 1 -12.19 24.29 -3.53
CA ILE A 1 -11.11 23.34 -3.86
C ILE A 1 -9.97 24.14 -4.47
N THR A 2 -8.87 24.27 -3.75
CA THR A 2 -7.68 24.97 -4.26
C THR A 2 -6.66 23.91 -4.65
N LEU A 3 -6.38 23.78 -5.95
CA LEU A 3 -5.32 22.91 -6.48
C LEU A 3 -4.00 23.69 -6.40
N LYS A 4 -3.07 23.24 -5.57
CA LYS A 4 -1.67 23.68 -5.63
C LYS A 4 -0.88 22.58 -6.35
N SER A 5 -0.33 22.88 -7.50
CA SER A 5 0.66 22.05 -8.17
C SER A 5 2.05 22.59 -7.81
N ASP A 6 2.80 21.81 -7.02
CA ASP A 6 4.23 22.00 -6.84
C ASP A 6 4.97 21.17 -7.91
N PRO A 7 6.09 21.64 -8.48
CA PRO A 7 6.83 20.90 -9.52
C PRO A 7 7.40 19.56 -9.09
N THR A 8 7.29 19.18 -7.81
CA THR A 8 7.75 17.90 -7.25
C THR A 8 6.65 16.83 -7.08
N ASP A 9 5.51 16.96 -7.79
CA ASP A 9 4.49 15.91 -7.97
C ASP A 9 3.81 15.32 -6.73
N THR A 10 3.68 16.04 -5.64
CA THR A 10 2.79 15.64 -4.56
C THR A 10 1.53 16.50 -4.58
N LEU A 11 0.42 15.94 -5.08
CA LEU A 11 -0.91 16.56 -4.96
C LEU A 11 -1.42 16.37 -3.53
N SER A 12 -1.38 17.42 -2.72
CA SER A 12 -2.05 17.43 -1.42
C SER A 12 -3.43 18.07 -1.57
N PHE A 13 -4.45 17.36 -1.06
CA PHE A 13 -5.83 17.85 -1.03
C PHE A 13 -6.23 18.14 0.42
N ASP A 14 -6.55 19.39 0.72
CA ASP A 14 -7.26 19.74 1.94
C ASP A 14 -8.77 19.70 1.67
N LEU A 15 -9.45 18.66 2.17
CA LEU A 15 -10.88 18.47 2.09
C LEU A 15 -11.50 18.76 3.46
N LYS A 16 -12.09 19.94 3.63
CA LYS A 16 -13.09 20.19 4.69
C LYS A 16 -14.44 19.72 4.18
N LEU A 17 -14.92 18.61 4.77
CA LEU A 17 -16.20 17.97 4.39
C LEU A 17 -17.26 18.21 5.47
N GLU A 18 -18.25 19.05 5.16
CA GLU A 18 -19.59 18.92 5.72
C GLU A 18 -20.39 18.02 4.76
N LEU A 19 -20.66 16.78 5.19
CA LEU A 19 -21.20 15.72 4.34
C LEU A 19 -22.71 15.81 4.20
N GLU A 20 -23.21 16.57 3.25
CA GLU A 20 -24.55 16.34 2.68
C GLU A 20 -24.47 15.20 1.63
N GLU A 21 -25.57 14.43 1.41
CA GLU A 21 -25.57 13.29 0.47
C GLU A 21 -25.14 13.65 -0.96
N LYS A 22 -25.41 14.87 -1.42
CA LYS A 22 -24.92 15.38 -2.70
C LYS A 22 -23.40 15.44 -2.78
N SER A 23 -22.74 15.78 -1.67
CA SER A 23 -21.28 15.89 -1.63
C SER A 23 -20.56 14.56 -1.78
N VAL A 24 -21.15 13.45 -1.32
CA VAL A 24 -20.56 12.12 -1.45
C VAL A 24 -20.43 11.71 -2.92
N MET A 25 -21.50 11.86 -3.70
CA MET A 25 -21.47 11.53 -5.13
C MET A 25 -20.44 12.37 -5.89
N GLU A 26 -20.40 13.66 -5.60
CA GLU A 26 -19.43 14.60 -6.21
C GLU A 26 -17.99 14.20 -5.90
N ILE A 27 -17.71 13.73 -4.67
CA ILE A 27 -16.39 13.25 -4.27
C ILE A 27 -16.04 11.96 -5.03
N LEU A 28 -16.96 11.01 -5.13
CA LEU A 28 -16.72 9.75 -5.83
C LEU A 28 -16.50 9.95 -7.34
N GLU A 29 -17.10 10.98 -7.94
CA GLU A 29 -16.93 11.36 -9.35
C GLU A 29 -15.66 12.20 -9.61
N LEU A 30 -15.10 12.82 -8.57
CA LEU A 30 -14.00 13.78 -8.70
C LEU A 30 -12.77 13.21 -9.44
N PRO A 31 -12.31 11.96 -9.19
CA PRO A 31 -11.17 11.41 -9.92
C PRO A 31 -11.38 11.39 -11.44
N GLU A 32 -12.54 10.97 -11.92
CA GLU A 32 -12.84 10.91 -13.35
C GLU A 32 -12.96 12.33 -13.96
N LYS A 33 -13.54 13.27 -13.21
CA LYS A 33 -13.62 14.69 -13.64
C LYS A 33 -12.22 15.29 -13.79
N ILE A 34 -11.31 15.02 -12.85
CA ILE A 34 -9.92 15.48 -12.92
C ILE A 34 -9.19 14.83 -14.10
N ALA A 35 -9.30 13.51 -14.24
CA ALA A 35 -8.64 12.75 -15.30
C ALA A 35 -9.11 13.23 -16.68
N SER A 36 -10.42 13.42 -16.86
CA SER A 36 -11.02 13.89 -18.09
C SER A 36 -10.61 15.35 -18.41
N ALA A 37 -10.66 16.24 -17.43
CA ALA A 37 -10.29 17.65 -17.62
C ALA A 37 -8.80 17.84 -17.99
N LYS A 38 -7.93 16.95 -17.49
CA LYS A 38 -6.49 16.98 -17.79
C LYS A 38 -6.08 16.07 -18.95
N GLY A 39 -6.96 15.25 -19.48
CA GLY A 39 -6.66 14.30 -20.56
C GLY A 39 -5.69 13.20 -20.15
N ILE A 40 -5.66 12.81 -18.85
CA ILE A 40 -4.73 11.80 -18.29
C ILE A 40 -5.46 10.55 -17.84
N GLN A 41 -4.69 9.47 -17.63
CA GLN A 41 -5.12 8.31 -16.84
C GLN A 41 -4.73 8.54 -15.38
N LEU A 42 -5.59 8.17 -14.44
CA LEU A 42 -5.38 8.35 -13.01
C LEU A 42 -5.39 6.99 -12.32
N ILE A 43 -4.50 6.79 -11.37
CA ILE A 43 -4.52 5.64 -10.46
C ILE A 43 -4.81 6.17 -9.06
N VAL A 44 -5.90 5.68 -8.46
CA VAL A 44 -6.28 6.01 -7.08
C VAL A 44 -5.94 4.82 -6.20
N CYS A 45 -5.00 5.03 -5.28
CA CYS A 45 -4.57 4.03 -4.31
C CYS A 45 -5.24 4.32 -2.96
N ILE A 46 -5.92 3.33 -2.40
CA ILE A 46 -6.59 3.45 -1.09
C ILE A 46 -6.01 2.41 -0.14
N ASP A 47 -5.27 2.90 0.85
CA ASP A 47 -4.65 2.08 1.89
C ASP A 47 -5.68 1.69 2.96
N GLU A 48 -5.45 0.53 3.57
CA GLU A 48 -6.28 -0.05 4.65
C GLU A 48 -7.77 -0.03 4.29
N PHE A 49 -8.10 -0.32 3.03
CA PHE A 49 -9.47 -0.22 2.47
C PHE A 49 -10.53 -0.94 3.32
N GLN A 50 -10.15 -2.03 3.98
CA GLN A 50 -11.06 -2.76 4.88
C GLN A 50 -11.51 -1.95 6.09
N GLN A 51 -10.84 -0.85 6.45
CA GLN A 51 -11.26 0.02 7.55
C GLN A 51 -12.61 0.68 7.25
N LEU A 52 -12.92 0.91 5.97
CA LEU A 52 -14.21 1.46 5.56
C LEU A 52 -15.36 0.56 6.00
N ALA A 53 -15.17 -0.76 6.02
CA ALA A 53 -16.20 -1.72 6.43
C ALA A 53 -16.59 -1.60 7.92
N LEU A 54 -15.79 -0.90 8.72
CA LEU A 54 -16.05 -0.64 10.13
C LEU A 54 -16.89 0.64 10.37
N LEU A 55 -17.07 1.45 9.32
CA LEU A 55 -17.79 2.71 9.45
C LEU A 55 -19.31 2.50 9.50
N PRO A 56 -20.05 3.23 10.33
CA PRO A 56 -21.50 3.25 10.28
C PRO A 56 -22.02 3.62 8.88
N GLY A 57 -22.99 2.86 8.37
CA GLY A 57 -23.55 3.13 7.04
C GLY A 57 -22.70 2.65 5.86
N TYR A 58 -21.58 1.94 6.09
CA TYR A 58 -20.69 1.44 5.05
C TYR A 58 -21.41 0.71 3.92
N LYS A 59 -22.35 -0.19 4.21
CA LYS A 59 -23.04 -0.97 3.17
C LYS A 59 -23.78 -0.10 2.14
N SER A 60 -24.40 0.98 2.59
CA SER A 60 -25.01 1.97 1.68
C SER A 60 -23.97 2.70 0.85
N MET A 61 -22.87 3.09 1.50
CA MET A 61 -21.74 3.76 0.85
C MET A 61 -21.05 2.85 -0.17
N GLU A 62 -20.86 1.58 0.16
CA GLU A 62 -20.24 0.56 -0.70
C GLU A 62 -20.97 0.43 -2.05
N GLY A 63 -22.31 0.38 -2.01
CA GLY A 63 -23.12 0.36 -3.23
C GLY A 63 -22.97 1.62 -4.07
N LYS A 64 -22.92 2.80 -3.44
CA LYS A 64 -22.68 4.08 -4.14
C LYS A 64 -21.29 4.12 -4.76
N MET A 65 -20.25 3.74 -4.03
CA MET A 65 -18.88 3.65 -4.55
C MET A 65 -18.81 2.75 -5.78
N ARG A 66 -19.35 1.54 -5.69
CA ARG A 66 -19.36 0.62 -6.82
C ARG A 66 -20.07 1.20 -8.03
N SER A 67 -21.27 1.77 -7.85
CA SER A 67 -22.07 2.30 -8.96
C SER A 67 -21.37 3.42 -9.72
N VAL A 68 -20.59 4.26 -9.02
CA VAL A 68 -19.82 5.35 -9.63
C VAL A 68 -18.53 4.83 -10.26
N TRP A 69 -17.73 4.10 -9.48
CA TRP A 69 -16.39 3.72 -9.91
C TRP A 69 -16.37 2.74 -11.10
N GLN A 70 -17.35 1.85 -11.21
CA GLN A 70 -17.44 0.95 -12.36
C GLN A 70 -17.71 1.64 -13.70
N GLN A 71 -18.17 2.90 -13.69
CA GLN A 71 -18.46 3.67 -14.90
C GLN A 71 -17.28 4.54 -15.33
N GLN A 72 -16.27 4.70 -14.47
CA GLN A 72 -15.10 5.52 -14.76
C GLN A 72 -14.20 4.82 -15.79
N GLN A 73 -13.74 5.58 -16.77
CA GLN A 73 -12.95 5.04 -17.89
C GLN A 73 -11.49 5.46 -17.84
N ARG A 74 -11.19 6.54 -17.10
CA ARG A 74 -9.84 7.09 -16.98
C ARG A 74 -9.21 6.88 -15.63
N VAL A 75 -9.92 6.22 -14.71
CA VAL A 75 -9.46 5.97 -13.36
C VAL A 75 -9.35 4.48 -13.10
N ALA A 76 -8.18 4.04 -12.65
CA ALA A 76 -7.97 2.72 -12.10
C ALA A 76 -7.87 2.81 -10.58
N TYR A 77 -8.45 1.85 -9.87
CA TYR A 77 -8.42 1.78 -8.41
C TYR A 77 -7.52 0.66 -7.94
N CYS A 78 -6.66 0.94 -6.96
CA CYS A 78 -5.85 -0.03 -6.26
C CYS A 78 -6.21 -0.01 -4.78
N PHE A 79 -6.91 -1.05 -4.31
CA PHE A 79 -7.28 -1.22 -2.91
C PHE A 79 -6.30 -2.17 -2.25
N TYR A 80 -5.71 -1.77 -1.15
CA TYR A 80 -4.83 -2.65 -0.40
C TYR A 80 -5.07 -2.55 1.10
N GLY A 81 -4.66 -3.57 1.83
CA GLY A 81 -4.87 -3.64 3.26
C GLY A 81 -4.25 -4.87 3.88
N SER A 82 -3.97 -4.78 5.16
CA SER A 82 -3.26 -5.80 5.93
C SER A 82 -4.17 -6.94 6.42
N LYS A 83 -5.48 -6.70 6.58
CA LYS A 83 -6.43 -7.68 7.12
C LYS A 83 -7.05 -8.53 6.01
N ARG A 84 -6.32 -9.58 5.61
CA ARG A 84 -6.69 -10.45 4.49
C ARG A 84 -8.14 -10.94 4.53
N HIS A 85 -8.63 -11.43 5.68
CA HIS A 85 -9.98 -11.98 5.79
C HIS A 85 -11.05 -10.91 5.52
N MET A 86 -10.85 -9.67 5.97
CA MET A 86 -11.79 -8.57 5.70
C MET A 86 -11.78 -8.15 4.23
N MET A 87 -10.59 -8.07 3.60
CA MET A 87 -10.48 -7.81 2.17
C MET A 87 -11.16 -8.91 1.35
N MET A 88 -10.98 -10.17 1.74
CA MET A 88 -11.67 -11.30 1.10
C MET A 88 -13.18 -11.23 1.25
N ASP A 89 -13.70 -10.81 2.41
CA ASP A 89 -15.13 -10.63 2.59
C ASP A 89 -15.68 -9.53 1.67
N ILE A 90 -15.00 -8.39 1.55
CA ILE A 90 -15.42 -7.30 0.68
C ILE A 90 -15.49 -7.73 -0.79
N PHE A 91 -14.46 -8.41 -1.31
CA PHE A 91 -14.31 -8.64 -2.76
C PHE A 91 -14.75 -10.03 -3.24
N ASN A 92 -14.85 -11.03 -2.36
CA ASN A 92 -15.18 -12.40 -2.74
C ASN A 92 -16.53 -12.88 -2.20
N ASN A 93 -17.15 -12.16 -1.27
CA ASN A 93 -18.49 -12.50 -0.79
C ASN A 93 -19.54 -11.99 -1.78
N SER A 94 -20.34 -12.91 -2.33
CA SER A 94 -21.35 -12.61 -3.34
C SER A 94 -22.48 -11.69 -2.86
N SER A 95 -22.62 -11.52 -1.54
CA SER A 95 -23.61 -10.63 -0.94
C SER A 95 -23.13 -9.17 -0.86
N ASN A 96 -21.87 -8.90 -1.16
CA ASN A 96 -21.30 -7.56 -1.06
C ASN A 96 -21.25 -6.85 -2.42
N PRO A 97 -21.47 -5.54 -2.47
CA PRO A 97 -21.43 -4.76 -3.71
C PRO A 97 -20.13 -4.90 -4.48
N PHE A 98 -18.97 -4.98 -3.79
CA PHE A 98 -17.66 -5.14 -4.45
C PHE A 98 -17.35 -6.57 -4.92
N TYR A 99 -18.30 -7.49 -4.82
CA TYR A 99 -18.08 -8.84 -5.35
C TYR A 99 -17.59 -8.82 -6.79
N ARG A 100 -16.41 -9.44 -7.03
CA ARG A 100 -15.76 -9.48 -8.36
C ARG A 100 -15.56 -8.10 -9.01
N PHE A 101 -15.35 -7.07 -8.23
CA PHE A 101 -15.12 -5.72 -8.76
C PHE A 101 -13.76 -5.57 -9.45
N GLY A 102 -12.78 -6.36 -9.07
CA GLY A 102 -11.44 -6.33 -9.63
C GLY A 102 -10.69 -7.63 -9.41
N GLN A 103 -9.43 -7.65 -9.80
CA GLN A 103 -8.53 -8.76 -9.57
C GLN A 103 -7.97 -8.70 -8.14
N VAL A 104 -8.05 -9.82 -7.42
CA VAL A 104 -7.46 -9.96 -6.09
C VAL A 104 -6.05 -10.53 -6.21
N LEU A 105 -5.08 -9.82 -5.66
CA LEU A 105 -3.68 -10.23 -5.59
C LEU A 105 -3.28 -10.47 -4.14
N PHE A 106 -2.62 -11.61 -3.90
CA PHE A 106 -2.07 -11.92 -2.59
C PHE A 106 -0.55 -11.75 -2.63
N LEU A 107 -0.05 -10.74 -1.93
CA LEU A 107 1.38 -10.59 -1.75
C LEU A 107 1.88 -11.65 -0.77
N GLN A 108 2.82 -12.46 -1.22
CA GLN A 108 3.54 -13.41 -0.40
C GLN A 108 4.70 -12.71 0.32
N LYS A 109 5.26 -13.37 1.34
CA LYS A 109 6.53 -12.91 1.92
C LYS A 109 7.60 -12.88 0.83
N ILE A 110 8.46 -11.87 0.88
CA ILE A 110 9.67 -11.81 0.07
C ILE A 110 10.56 -13.01 0.47
N LYS A 111 11.05 -13.75 -0.52
CA LYS A 111 11.85 -14.95 -0.30
C LYS A 111 13.25 -14.59 0.19
N LYS A 112 13.89 -15.56 0.87
CA LYS A 112 15.27 -15.41 1.36
C LYS A 112 16.25 -15.11 0.22
N GLU A 113 16.07 -15.77 -0.93
CA GLU A 113 16.91 -15.61 -2.11
C GLU A 113 16.88 -14.19 -2.68
N GLU A 114 15.82 -13.43 -2.41
CA GLU A 114 15.70 -12.04 -2.81
C GLU A 114 16.17 -11.07 -1.71
N TRP A 115 15.95 -11.47 -0.44
CA TRP A 115 16.40 -10.67 0.69
C TRP A 115 17.92 -10.63 0.83
N VAL A 116 18.61 -11.75 0.67
CA VAL A 116 20.06 -11.84 0.88
C VAL A 116 20.82 -10.84 -0.01
N PRO A 117 20.68 -10.84 -1.34
CA PRO A 117 21.38 -9.87 -2.17
C PRO A 117 20.96 -8.41 -1.88
N PHE A 118 19.71 -8.17 -1.51
CA PHE A 118 19.24 -6.84 -1.12
C PHE A 118 19.97 -6.34 0.15
N ILE A 119 20.09 -7.18 1.18
CA ILE A 119 20.75 -6.83 2.44
C ILE A 119 22.24 -6.56 2.19
N VAL A 120 22.94 -7.47 1.50
CA VAL A 120 24.35 -7.31 1.18
C VAL A 120 24.60 -5.99 0.43
N ASN A 121 23.81 -5.72 -0.59
CA ASN A 121 23.92 -4.47 -1.36
C ASN A 121 23.62 -3.23 -0.50
N ALA A 122 22.63 -3.30 0.40
CA ALA A 122 22.28 -2.18 1.28
C ALA A 122 23.42 -1.85 2.26
N PHE A 123 24.10 -2.85 2.84
CA PHE A 123 25.28 -2.66 3.67
C PHE A 123 26.45 -2.09 2.86
N HIS A 124 26.75 -2.67 1.72
CA HIS A 124 27.84 -2.22 0.85
C HIS A 124 27.70 -0.76 0.41
N ARG A 125 26.47 -0.31 0.09
CA ARG A 125 26.19 1.10 -0.28
C ARG A 125 26.50 2.11 0.83
N THR A 126 26.66 1.66 2.06
CA THR A 126 26.97 2.48 3.23
C THR A 126 28.36 2.17 3.80
N GLU A 127 29.25 1.62 2.98
CA GLU A 127 30.65 1.30 3.32
C GLU A 127 30.75 0.29 4.48
N LYS A 128 29.77 -0.61 4.59
CA LYS A 128 29.77 -1.73 5.56
C LYS A 128 29.64 -3.05 4.82
N GLU A 129 30.18 -4.10 5.41
CA GLU A 129 30.20 -5.42 4.81
C GLU A 129 29.45 -6.43 5.67
N ILE A 130 28.59 -7.20 5.03
CA ILE A 130 27.92 -8.39 5.61
C ILE A 130 28.02 -9.54 4.59
N SER A 131 28.33 -10.74 5.05
CA SER A 131 28.36 -11.89 4.14
C SER A 131 26.95 -12.37 3.76
N GLU A 132 26.84 -13.08 2.63
CA GLU A 132 25.56 -13.72 2.24
C GLU A 132 25.08 -14.72 3.27
N GLU A 133 26.00 -15.46 3.91
CA GLU A 133 25.68 -16.39 4.98
C GLU A 133 25.07 -15.67 6.19
N GLN A 134 25.69 -14.57 6.63
CA GLN A 134 25.19 -13.75 7.73
C GLN A 134 23.83 -13.14 7.39
N ALA A 135 23.68 -12.55 6.20
CA ALA A 135 22.40 -12.02 5.73
C ALA A 135 21.31 -13.10 5.67
N GLY A 136 21.69 -14.32 5.25
CA GLY A 136 20.81 -15.48 5.25
C GLY A 136 20.37 -15.89 6.66
N ARG A 137 21.26 -15.86 7.65
CA ARG A 137 20.93 -16.11 9.06
C ARG A 137 19.92 -15.11 9.61
N LEU A 138 20.05 -13.81 9.26
CA LEU A 138 19.08 -12.80 9.66
C LEU A 138 17.69 -13.10 9.11
N CYS A 139 17.60 -13.52 7.85
CA CYS A 139 16.35 -13.95 7.24
C CYS A 139 15.70 -15.12 8.00
N ASP A 140 16.50 -16.10 8.40
CA ASP A 140 16.03 -17.29 9.11
C ASP A 140 15.51 -16.94 10.52
N ILE A 141 16.24 -16.12 11.28
CA ILE A 141 15.87 -15.67 12.62
C ILE A 141 14.45 -15.08 12.63
N VAL A 142 14.15 -14.21 11.70
CA VAL A 142 12.83 -13.53 11.62
C VAL A 142 11.87 -14.16 10.62
N LYS A 143 12.20 -15.35 10.07
CA LYS A 143 11.39 -16.07 9.06
C LYS A 143 10.96 -15.18 7.90
N CYS A 144 11.88 -14.38 7.38
CA CYS A 144 11.67 -13.41 6.30
C CYS A 144 10.49 -12.45 6.55
N HIS A 145 10.21 -12.10 7.79
CA HIS A 145 9.19 -11.09 8.09
C HIS A 145 9.77 -9.70 7.82
N SER A 146 9.28 -9.02 6.79
CA SER A 146 9.88 -7.81 6.22
C SER A 146 10.17 -6.72 7.27
N TRP A 147 9.21 -6.44 8.16
CA TRP A 147 9.38 -5.40 9.18
C TRP A 147 10.47 -5.78 10.20
N TYR A 148 10.39 -7.00 10.74
CA TYR A 148 11.40 -7.47 11.71
C TYR A 148 12.79 -7.59 11.08
N LEU A 149 12.87 -8.04 9.83
CA LEU A 149 14.13 -8.15 9.12
C LEU A 149 14.80 -6.79 8.92
N GLN A 150 14.04 -5.78 8.52
CA GLN A 150 14.55 -4.42 8.37
C GLN A 150 15.02 -3.84 9.71
N GLN A 151 14.26 -4.05 10.79
CA GLN A 151 14.67 -3.60 12.12
C GLN A 151 15.96 -4.30 12.59
N LEU A 152 16.04 -5.62 12.41
CA LEU A 152 17.23 -6.39 12.78
C LEU A 152 18.45 -5.93 11.97
N CYS A 153 18.31 -5.78 10.67
CA CYS A 153 19.38 -5.25 9.82
C CYS A 153 19.79 -3.84 10.23
N TYR A 154 18.86 -2.97 10.61
CA TYR A 154 19.16 -1.62 11.09
C TYR A 154 19.97 -1.64 12.39
N PHE A 155 19.62 -2.47 13.36
CA PHE A 155 20.36 -2.58 14.61
C PHE A 155 21.79 -3.11 14.38
N ILE A 156 21.95 -4.15 13.58
CA ILE A 156 23.27 -4.69 13.22
C ILE A 156 24.09 -3.65 12.47
N TRP A 157 23.49 -2.99 11.47
CA TRP A 157 24.14 -1.94 10.71
C TRP A 157 24.60 -0.78 11.61
N SER A 158 23.78 -0.33 12.54
CA SER A 158 24.08 0.78 13.45
C SER A 158 25.19 0.44 14.45
N GLY A 159 25.29 -0.82 14.88
CA GLY A 159 26.32 -1.34 15.77
C GLY A 159 27.63 -1.71 15.10
N THR A 160 27.68 -1.74 13.77
CA THR A 160 28.86 -2.15 13.02
C THR A 160 29.63 -0.94 12.49
N SER A 161 30.94 -0.88 12.67
CA SER A 161 31.79 0.20 12.14
C SER A 161 32.34 -0.06 10.72
N GLY A 162 32.39 -1.30 10.29
CA GLY A 162 32.88 -1.72 8.96
C GLY A 162 32.32 -3.07 8.56
N GLN A 163 32.85 -4.16 9.15
CA GLN A 163 32.45 -5.51 8.83
C GLN A 163 31.58 -6.09 9.96
N VAL A 164 30.48 -6.75 9.59
CA VAL A 164 29.63 -7.49 10.53
C VAL A 164 30.38 -8.73 11.02
N THR A 165 30.40 -8.94 12.33
CA THR A 165 30.97 -10.14 12.96
C THR A 165 29.84 -11.06 13.45
N ASP A 166 30.14 -12.33 13.66
CA ASP A 166 29.16 -13.30 14.19
C ASP A 166 28.72 -12.97 15.62
N GLU A 167 29.53 -12.22 16.36
CA GLU A 167 29.18 -11.73 17.70
C GLU A 167 28.11 -10.61 17.65
N THR A 168 27.97 -9.97 16.51
CA THR A 168 27.00 -8.86 16.31
C THR A 168 25.60 -9.40 15.95
N ILE A 169 25.51 -10.65 15.48
CA ILE A 169 24.29 -11.36 15.08
C ILE A 169 23.79 -12.26 16.22
#